data_a117d13f4df3f9d9179ed967dcdf5332
#
_entry.id   a117d13f4df3f9d9179ed967dcdf5332
#
_cell.length_a   1.000
_cell.length_b   1.000
_cell.length_c   1.000
_cell.angle_alpha   90.00
_cell.angle_beta   90.00
_cell.angle_gamma   90.00
#
_symmetry.space_group_name_H-M   'P 1'
#
loop_
_entity.id
_entity.type
_entity.pdbx_description
1 polymer ?
#
loop_
_entity_poly.entity_id
_entity_poly.type
_entity_poly.pdbx_seq_one_letter_code
_entity_poly.pdbx_strand_id
1 'polypeptide(L)'
;MNQKDVQREEIKTLIEAPYEFEVEFNKEVTVQEKYFFGLIPYKKKVVQKVKEKFEIKPCTLSTLDRLCQYQIELFFDEGKLNNELEIFNQTKLIAYKNAKIMADIVAVAVVGGDYSKSEFKRVSTILYNSLTPAKLFEIINEILKSQDLANFMHSTRLASIKMTISPNEVE
;
A
#
# COMPACT_ATOMS: atom_id res chain seq x y z
N MET A 1 29.52 -23.68 7.22
CA MET A 1 28.49 -22.63 7.39
C MET A 1 27.92 -22.81 8.79
N ASN A 2 27.96 -21.79 9.64
CA ASN A 2 27.56 -21.92 11.04
C ASN A 2 26.03 -21.89 11.14
N GLN A 3 25.42 -22.67 12.02
CA GLN A 3 23.96 -22.78 12.19
C GLN A 3 23.29 -21.41 12.45
N LYS A 4 24.05 -20.48 13.07
CA LYS A 4 23.61 -19.07 13.26
C LYS A 4 23.57 -18.25 11.96
N ASP A 5 24.39 -18.58 10.98
CA ASP A 5 24.43 -17.87 9.70
C ASP A 5 23.27 -18.35 8.81
N VAL A 6 22.94 -19.65 8.86
CA VAL A 6 21.74 -20.20 8.19
C VAL A 6 20.46 -19.60 8.76
N GLN A 7 20.34 -19.54 10.10
CA GLN A 7 19.19 -18.92 10.73
C GLN A 7 19.05 -17.42 10.41
N ARG A 8 20.16 -16.69 10.28
CA ARG A 8 20.16 -15.28 9.88
C ARG A 8 19.73 -15.10 8.44
N GLU A 9 20.19 -15.96 7.53
CA GLU A 9 19.76 -15.94 6.12
C GLU A 9 18.29 -16.33 5.96
N GLU A 10 17.81 -17.36 6.71
CA GLU A 10 16.40 -17.75 6.73
C GLU A 10 15.50 -16.61 7.26
N ILE A 11 15.90 -15.96 8.36
CA ILE A 11 15.17 -14.80 8.91
C ILE A 11 15.19 -13.63 7.92
N LYS A 12 16.31 -13.38 7.24
CA LYS A 12 16.44 -12.33 6.24
C LYS A 12 15.54 -12.60 5.02
N THR A 13 15.50 -13.85 4.55
CA THR A 13 14.64 -14.28 3.45
C THR A 13 13.14 -14.20 3.83
N LEU A 14 12.79 -14.49 5.08
CA LEU A 14 11.43 -14.35 5.59
C LEU A 14 11.00 -12.87 5.75
N ILE A 15 11.95 -11.98 6.07
CA ILE A 15 11.68 -10.53 6.16
C ILE A 15 11.60 -9.88 4.78
N GLU A 16 12.32 -10.41 3.81
CA GLU A 16 12.37 -9.91 2.43
C GLU A 16 11.32 -10.56 1.50
N ALA A 17 10.61 -11.60 1.99
CA ALA A 17 9.54 -12.24 1.21
C ALA A 17 8.40 -11.24 0.94
N PRO A 18 8.04 -11.01 -0.31
CA PRO A 18 6.96 -10.09 -0.63
C PRO A 18 5.64 -10.58 -0.03
N TYR A 19 4.90 -9.67 0.59
CA TYR A 19 3.58 -10.00 1.13
C TYR A 19 2.56 -10.03 0.01
N GLU A 20 1.97 -11.21 -0.23
CA GLU A 20 0.92 -11.42 -1.23
C GLU A 20 -0.47 -11.44 -0.60
N PHE A 21 -1.46 -10.86 -1.27
CA PHE A 21 -2.84 -10.93 -0.87
C PHE A 21 -3.77 -11.01 -2.09
N GLU A 22 -4.94 -11.62 -1.90
CA GLU A 22 -5.96 -11.74 -2.93
C GLU A 22 -7.14 -10.82 -2.64
N VAL A 23 -7.70 -10.24 -3.70
CA VAL A 23 -8.91 -9.44 -3.65
C VAL A 23 -9.90 -9.96 -4.68
N GLU A 24 -11.15 -10.14 -4.25
CA GLU A 24 -12.26 -10.52 -5.13
C GLU A 24 -13.09 -9.27 -5.47
N PHE A 25 -13.30 -9.01 -6.75
CA PHE A 25 -14.08 -7.87 -7.22
C PHE A 25 -14.91 -8.19 -8.45
N ASN A 26 -15.93 -7.37 -8.69
CA ASN A 26 -16.78 -7.50 -9.85
C ASN A 26 -16.16 -6.76 -11.05
N LYS A 27 -16.00 -7.48 -12.17
CA LYS A 27 -15.50 -6.91 -13.42
C LYS A 27 -16.55 -7.04 -14.50
N GLU A 28 -16.84 -5.93 -15.19
CA GLU A 28 -17.65 -5.99 -16.41
C GLU A 28 -16.84 -6.60 -17.55
N VAL A 29 -17.29 -7.72 -18.06
CA VAL A 29 -16.70 -8.39 -19.22
C VAL A 29 -17.70 -8.36 -20.36
N THR A 30 -17.25 -7.96 -21.53
CA THR A 30 -18.07 -8.00 -22.74
C THR A 30 -18.00 -9.39 -23.35
N VAL A 31 -19.09 -10.15 -23.27
CA VAL A 31 -19.21 -11.45 -23.89
C VAL A 31 -19.91 -11.28 -25.24
N GLN A 32 -19.39 -11.93 -26.28
CA GLN A 32 -20.05 -12.02 -27.56
C GLN A 32 -21.00 -13.23 -27.53
N GLU A 33 -22.28 -12.97 -27.47
CA GLU A 33 -23.34 -13.98 -27.69
C GLU A 33 -23.83 -13.90 -29.12
N LYS A 34 -24.24 -15.03 -29.70
CA LYS A 34 -24.82 -15.10 -31.03
C LYS A 34 -26.35 -15.20 -30.91
N TYR A 35 -27.05 -14.24 -31.50
CA TYR A 35 -28.49 -14.21 -31.55
C TYR A 35 -28.99 -14.78 -32.88
N PHE A 36 -30.23 -15.25 -32.93
CA PHE A 36 -30.91 -15.75 -34.14
C PHE A 36 -30.13 -16.89 -34.86
N PHE A 37 -30.20 -18.13 -34.30
CA PHE A 37 -29.52 -19.33 -34.83
C PHE A 37 -28.03 -19.15 -35.13
N GLY A 38 -27.37 -18.25 -34.42
CA GLY A 38 -25.91 -18.07 -34.54
C GLY A 38 -25.48 -17.08 -35.63
N LEU A 39 -26.38 -16.36 -36.26
CA LEU A 39 -26.07 -15.49 -37.41
C LEU A 39 -25.72 -14.04 -37.04
N ILE A 40 -26.23 -13.51 -35.90
CA ILE A 40 -25.99 -12.11 -35.52
C ILE A 40 -25.15 -12.06 -34.24
N PRO A 41 -23.90 -11.52 -34.26
CA PRO A 41 -23.09 -11.32 -33.07
C PRO A 41 -23.66 -10.18 -32.22
N TYR A 42 -23.99 -10.47 -30.96
CA TYR A 42 -24.47 -9.49 -29.98
C TYR A 42 -23.45 -9.38 -28.84
N LYS A 43 -23.11 -8.13 -28.47
CA LYS A 43 -22.22 -7.84 -27.34
C LYS A 43 -23.04 -7.59 -26.08
N LYS A 44 -22.93 -8.47 -25.11
CA LYS A 44 -23.57 -8.35 -23.80
C LYS A 44 -22.52 -8.09 -22.73
N LYS A 45 -22.78 -7.08 -21.88
CA LYS A 45 -21.97 -6.87 -20.69
C LYS A 45 -22.44 -7.81 -19.58
N VAL A 46 -21.54 -8.62 -19.07
CA VAL A 46 -21.79 -9.54 -17.96
C VAL A 46 -20.84 -9.17 -16.82
N VAL A 47 -21.36 -9.09 -15.61
CA VAL A 47 -20.56 -8.88 -14.41
C VAL A 47 -20.04 -10.24 -13.93
N GLN A 48 -18.73 -10.40 -13.89
CA GLN A 48 -18.09 -11.61 -13.38
C GLN A 48 -17.26 -11.27 -12.14
N LYS A 49 -17.29 -12.18 -11.16
CA LYS A 49 -16.39 -12.11 -10.01
C LYS A 49 -15.00 -12.59 -10.43
N VAL A 50 -14.02 -11.73 -10.26
CA VAL A 50 -12.62 -12.00 -10.58
C VAL A 50 -11.80 -11.91 -9.30
N LYS A 51 -10.88 -12.85 -9.11
CA LYS A 51 -9.86 -12.79 -8.05
C LYS A 51 -8.56 -12.32 -8.68
N GLU A 52 -7.96 -11.32 -8.07
CA GLU A 52 -6.65 -10.79 -8.48
C GLU A 52 -5.70 -10.83 -7.30
N LYS A 53 -4.49 -11.32 -7.55
CA LYS A 53 -3.40 -11.32 -6.59
C LYS A 53 -2.63 -10.02 -6.69
N PHE A 54 -2.36 -9.45 -5.54
CA PHE A 54 -1.51 -8.27 -5.38
C PHE A 54 -0.34 -8.61 -4.47
N GLU A 55 0.77 -7.93 -4.68
CA GLU A 55 2.01 -8.09 -3.94
C GLU A 55 2.46 -6.73 -3.41
N ILE A 56 2.81 -6.66 -2.13
CA ILE A 56 3.49 -5.49 -1.57
C ILE A 56 4.96 -5.56 -1.97
N LYS A 57 5.38 -4.65 -2.84
CA LYS A 57 6.75 -4.58 -3.32
C LYS A 57 7.68 -3.97 -2.26
N PRO A 58 8.99 -4.29 -2.30
CA PRO A 58 9.98 -3.63 -1.45
C PRO A 58 9.90 -2.11 -1.58
N CYS A 59 9.96 -1.42 -0.44
CA CYS A 59 9.79 0.03 -0.40
C CYS A 59 11.05 0.74 -0.90
N THR A 60 11.03 1.25 -2.13
CA THR A 60 12.07 2.14 -2.66
C THR A 60 11.91 3.55 -2.11
N LEU A 61 12.94 4.40 -2.22
CA LEU A 61 12.85 5.81 -1.80
C LEU A 61 11.71 6.57 -2.50
N SER A 62 11.46 6.28 -3.77
CA SER A 62 10.35 6.89 -4.51
C SER A 62 8.98 6.38 -4.07
N THR A 63 8.90 5.12 -3.61
CA THR A 63 7.69 4.55 -3.00
C THR A 63 7.46 5.14 -1.63
N LEU A 64 8.53 5.26 -0.81
CA LEU A 64 8.47 5.85 0.52
C LEU A 64 7.97 7.30 0.47
N ASP A 65 8.54 8.12 -0.43
CA ASP A 65 8.11 9.51 -0.64
C ASP A 65 6.60 9.59 -0.93
N ARG A 66 6.09 8.80 -1.88
CA ARG A 66 4.65 8.77 -2.19
C ARG A 66 3.79 8.25 -1.03
N LEU A 67 4.24 7.24 -0.31
CA LEU A 67 3.53 6.74 0.87
C LEU A 67 3.42 7.84 1.93
N CYS A 68 4.52 8.56 2.22
CA CYS A 68 4.53 9.66 3.17
C CYS A 68 3.58 10.79 2.75
N GLN A 69 3.49 11.14 1.45
CA GLN A 69 2.55 12.15 0.97
C GLN A 69 1.10 11.78 1.33
N TYR A 70 0.66 10.55 1.04
CA TYR A 70 -0.68 10.10 1.41
C TYR A 70 -0.89 9.94 2.92
N GLN A 71 0.13 9.48 3.66
CA GLN A 71 0.04 9.32 5.12
C GLN A 71 -0.14 10.65 5.85
N ILE A 72 0.49 11.73 5.37
CA ILE A 72 0.33 13.09 5.94
C ILE A 72 -1.10 13.62 5.72
N GLU A 73 -1.78 13.20 4.64
CA GLU A 73 -3.16 13.60 4.36
C GLU A 73 -4.21 12.89 5.23
N LEU A 74 -3.82 11.84 5.98
CA LEU A 74 -4.75 11.12 6.84
C LEU A 74 -5.30 12.02 7.95
N PHE A 75 -6.62 12.05 8.04
CA PHE A 75 -7.32 12.77 9.10
C PHE A 75 -7.48 11.89 10.34
N PHE A 76 -6.93 12.33 11.47
CA PHE A 76 -7.12 11.70 12.77
C PHE A 76 -7.15 12.76 13.87
N ASP A 77 -8.25 12.82 14.64
CA ASP A 77 -8.46 13.79 15.73
C ASP A 77 -8.56 13.03 17.06
N GLU A 78 -7.45 12.91 17.76
CA GLU A 78 -7.39 12.20 19.06
C GLU A 78 -8.14 12.94 20.18
N GLY A 79 -8.29 14.26 20.08
CA GLY A 79 -8.89 15.09 21.13
C GLY A 79 -10.39 14.90 21.36
N LYS A 80 -11.06 14.15 20.45
CA LYS A 80 -12.51 13.93 20.48
C LYS A 80 -12.93 12.49 20.82
N LEU A 81 -12.10 11.74 21.52
CA LEU A 81 -12.37 10.33 21.87
C LEU A 81 -12.83 10.16 23.33
N ASN A 82 -13.61 11.11 23.87
CA ASN A 82 -13.88 11.18 25.30
C ASN A 82 -15.13 10.41 25.76
N ASN A 83 -16.09 10.10 24.87
CA ASN A 83 -17.26 9.29 25.18
C ASN A 83 -17.68 8.40 24.01
N GLU A 84 -18.48 7.33 24.29
CA GLU A 84 -18.83 6.31 23.27
C GLU A 84 -19.57 6.89 22.06
N LEU A 85 -20.45 7.86 22.24
CA LEU A 85 -21.19 8.48 21.14
C LEU A 85 -20.28 9.33 20.26
N GLU A 86 -19.34 10.05 20.85
CA GLU A 86 -18.33 10.83 20.14
C GLU A 86 -17.38 9.91 19.39
N ILE A 87 -16.92 8.82 20.02
CA ILE A 87 -16.10 7.79 19.37
C ILE A 87 -16.80 7.26 18.13
N PHE A 88 -18.08 6.90 18.21
CA PHE A 88 -18.84 6.37 17.09
C PHE A 88 -18.96 7.38 15.92
N ASN A 89 -19.25 8.64 16.22
CA ASN A 89 -19.35 9.70 15.21
C ASN A 89 -17.99 10.03 14.60
N GLN A 90 -16.93 10.07 15.42
CA GLN A 90 -15.55 10.27 14.94
C GLN A 90 -15.10 9.11 14.05
N THR A 91 -15.41 7.86 14.42
CA THR A 91 -15.08 6.69 13.58
C THR A 91 -15.72 6.80 12.20
N LYS A 92 -16.98 7.23 12.10
CA LYS A 92 -17.64 7.47 10.80
C LYS A 92 -16.95 8.57 10.00
N LEU A 93 -16.59 9.66 10.65
CA LEU A 93 -15.90 10.78 10.02
C LEU A 93 -14.51 10.38 9.52
N ILE A 94 -13.76 9.63 10.34
CA ILE A 94 -12.46 9.07 9.97
C ILE A 94 -12.61 8.14 8.76
N ALA A 95 -13.57 7.22 8.80
CA ALA A 95 -13.84 6.30 7.69
C ALA A 95 -14.20 7.07 6.40
N TYR A 96 -15.10 8.06 6.49
CA TYR A 96 -15.51 8.88 5.35
C TYR A 96 -14.34 9.64 4.70
N LYS A 97 -13.48 10.26 5.53
CA LYS A 97 -12.35 11.06 5.04
C LYS A 97 -11.19 10.19 4.53
N ASN A 98 -10.91 9.08 5.19
CA ASN A 98 -9.68 8.33 4.99
C ASN A 98 -9.83 7.11 4.08
N ALA A 99 -11.05 6.57 3.85
CA ALA A 99 -11.22 5.32 3.12
C ALA A 99 -10.53 5.32 1.74
N LYS A 100 -10.64 6.43 1.00
CA LYS A 100 -10.00 6.56 -0.31
C LYS A 100 -8.49 6.68 -0.19
N ILE A 101 -8.00 7.48 0.76
CA ILE A 101 -6.57 7.68 1.01
C ILE A 101 -5.91 6.35 1.42
N MET A 102 -6.57 5.56 2.26
CA MET A 102 -6.08 4.24 2.69
C MET A 102 -5.98 3.25 1.51
N ALA A 103 -6.95 3.26 0.59
CA ALA A 103 -6.85 2.46 -0.63
C ALA A 103 -5.71 2.94 -1.55
N ASP A 104 -5.47 4.26 -1.61
CA ASP A 104 -4.37 4.85 -2.37
C ASP A 104 -3.00 4.49 -1.78
N ILE A 105 -2.86 4.47 -0.45
CA ILE A 105 -1.64 4.00 0.25
C ILE A 105 -1.32 2.55 -0.16
N VAL A 106 -2.31 1.66 -0.10
CA VAL A 106 -2.10 0.26 -0.52
C VAL A 106 -1.75 0.17 -2.00
N ALA A 107 -2.42 0.95 -2.86
CA ALA A 107 -2.13 0.98 -4.30
C ALA A 107 -0.70 1.46 -4.60
N VAL A 108 -0.18 2.44 -3.87
CA VAL A 108 1.22 2.89 -3.99
C VAL A 108 2.18 1.77 -3.64
N ALA A 109 1.93 1.03 -2.56
CA ALA A 109 2.78 -0.08 -2.13
C ALA A 109 2.77 -1.25 -3.14
N VAL A 110 1.62 -1.55 -3.75
CA VAL A 110 1.47 -2.58 -4.79
C VAL A 110 2.19 -2.17 -6.09
N VAL A 111 2.01 -0.94 -6.55
CA VAL A 111 2.65 -0.45 -7.79
C VAL A 111 4.16 -0.30 -7.59
N GLY A 112 4.58 0.14 -6.41
CA GLY A 112 5.99 0.24 -6.04
C GLY A 112 6.78 1.28 -6.81
N GLY A 113 8.07 1.00 -7.06
CA GLY A 113 9.01 1.91 -7.72
C GLY A 113 8.67 2.22 -9.18
N ASP A 114 8.14 1.23 -9.91
CA ASP A 114 7.76 1.33 -11.32
C ASP A 114 6.39 2.01 -11.48
N TYR A 115 6.26 3.21 -10.94
CA TYR A 115 4.97 3.89 -10.87
C TYR A 115 4.40 4.24 -12.24
N SER A 116 3.21 3.68 -12.53
CA SER A 116 2.35 4.06 -13.64
C SER A 116 1.05 4.66 -13.12
N LYS A 117 0.70 5.88 -13.56
CA LYS A 117 -0.53 6.56 -13.15
C LYS A 117 -1.80 5.77 -13.51
N SER A 118 -1.81 5.10 -14.65
CA SER A 118 -2.95 4.27 -15.11
C SER A 118 -3.10 3.04 -14.22
N GLU A 119 -2.01 2.36 -13.92
CA GLU A 119 -2.01 1.17 -13.06
C GLU A 119 -2.37 1.53 -11.61
N PHE A 120 -1.79 2.59 -11.07
CA PHE A 120 -2.16 3.13 -9.77
C PHE A 120 -3.67 3.38 -9.67
N LYS A 121 -4.26 4.09 -10.65
CA LYS A 121 -5.70 4.39 -10.65
C LYS A 121 -6.54 3.11 -10.72
N ARG A 122 -6.13 2.13 -11.53
CA ARG A 122 -6.78 0.82 -11.64
C ARG A 122 -6.78 0.08 -10.30
N VAL A 123 -5.59 -0.09 -9.73
CA VAL A 123 -5.40 -0.80 -8.46
C VAL A 123 -6.14 -0.11 -7.33
N SER A 124 -5.97 1.20 -7.17
CA SER A 124 -6.66 2.00 -6.15
C SER A 124 -8.19 1.87 -6.25
N THR A 125 -8.76 1.86 -7.46
CA THR A 125 -10.20 1.69 -7.65
C THR A 125 -10.67 0.29 -7.22
N ILE A 126 -9.93 -0.75 -7.58
CA ILE A 126 -10.25 -2.13 -7.17
C ILE A 126 -10.20 -2.25 -5.65
N LEU A 127 -9.11 -1.78 -5.03
CA LEU A 127 -8.90 -1.87 -3.59
C LEU A 127 -9.96 -1.09 -2.79
N TYR A 128 -10.29 0.13 -3.23
CA TYR A 128 -11.32 0.96 -2.59
C TYR A 128 -12.68 0.27 -2.54
N ASN A 129 -13.05 -0.45 -3.60
CA ASN A 129 -14.36 -1.11 -3.70
C ASN A 129 -14.40 -2.52 -3.09
N SER A 130 -13.26 -3.11 -2.77
CA SER A 130 -13.20 -4.55 -2.45
C SER A 130 -12.50 -4.89 -1.14
N LEU A 131 -11.66 -3.99 -0.59
CA LEU A 131 -11.00 -4.23 0.68
C LEU A 131 -11.97 -4.06 1.85
N THR A 132 -11.93 -5.03 2.76
CA THR A 132 -12.58 -4.90 4.07
C THR A 132 -11.66 -4.19 5.06
N PRO A 133 -12.19 -3.51 6.10
CA PRO A 133 -11.36 -2.88 7.14
C PRO A 133 -10.39 -3.85 7.82
N ALA A 134 -10.79 -5.10 8.05
CA ALA A 134 -9.94 -6.12 8.66
C ALA A 134 -8.74 -6.45 7.76
N LYS A 135 -8.99 -6.69 6.46
CA LYS A 135 -7.92 -6.98 5.50
C LYS A 135 -7.01 -5.78 5.27
N LEU A 136 -7.58 -4.58 5.26
CA LEU A 136 -6.82 -3.33 5.19
C LEU A 136 -5.84 -3.21 6.35
N PHE A 137 -6.25 -3.54 7.58
CA PHE A 137 -5.39 -3.50 8.76
C PHE A 137 -4.17 -4.43 8.63
N GLU A 138 -4.37 -5.67 8.16
CA GLU A 138 -3.28 -6.61 7.91
C GLU A 138 -2.27 -6.04 6.89
N ILE A 139 -2.78 -5.54 5.75
CA ILE A 139 -1.96 -5.00 4.67
C ILE A 139 -1.17 -3.77 5.12
N ILE A 140 -1.80 -2.85 5.87
CA ILE A 140 -1.12 -1.65 6.38
C ILE A 140 0.03 -2.02 7.32
N ASN A 141 -0.14 -3.03 8.18
CA ASN A 141 0.95 -3.50 9.04
C ASN A 141 2.15 -3.98 8.22
N GLU A 142 1.94 -4.69 7.11
CA GLU A 142 3.02 -5.13 6.24
C GLU A 142 3.67 -3.96 5.49
N ILE A 143 2.88 -2.98 5.04
CA ILE A 143 3.41 -1.75 4.43
C ILE A 143 4.31 -1.00 5.43
N LEU A 144 3.87 -0.82 6.67
CA LEU A 144 4.66 -0.14 7.71
C LEU A 144 5.99 -0.85 8.00
N LYS A 145 5.99 -2.19 8.02
CA LYS A 145 7.22 -2.98 8.16
C LYS A 145 8.17 -2.76 6.97
N SER A 146 7.63 -2.71 5.74
CA SER A 146 8.43 -2.56 4.52
C SER A 146 9.07 -1.17 4.38
N GLN A 147 8.53 -0.13 5.03
CA GLN A 147 9.02 1.24 4.93
C GLN A 147 10.40 1.45 5.57
N ASP A 148 10.76 0.66 6.57
CA ASP A 148 12.04 0.74 7.31
C ASP A 148 12.45 2.18 7.68
N LEU A 149 11.51 2.94 8.23
CA LEU A 149 11.68 4.36 8.56
C LEU A 149 12.84 4.61 9.53
N ALA A 150 13.16 3.63 10.39
CA ALA A 150 14.28 3.75 11.34
C ALA A 150 15.61 3.86 10.61
N ASN A 151 15.88 2.98 9.64
CA ASN A 151 17.10 3.02 8.84
C ASN A 151 17.15 4.26 7.94
N PHE A 152 16.00 4.69 7.38
CA PHE A 152 15.92 5.93 6.63
C PHE A 152 16.31 7.15 7.50
N MET A 153 15.76 7.25 8.72
CA MET A 153 16.10 8.32 9.67
C MET A 153 17.58 8.28 10.07
N HIS A 154 18.13 7.10 10.35
CA HIS A 154 19.54 6.96 10.67
C HIS A 154 20.45 7.39 9.52
N SER A 155 20.14 6.99 8.29
CA SER A 155 20.87 7.39 7.09
C SER A 155 20.83 8.91 6.87
N THR A 156 19.65 9.52 7.03
CA THR A 156 19.47 10.97 6.93
C THR A 156 20.29 11.70 7.98
N ARG A 157 20.28 11.21 9.23
CA ARG A 157 21.07 11.78 10.32
C ARG A 157 22.56 11.70 10.02
N LEU A 158 23.07 10.56 9.56
CA LEU A 158 24.46 10.40 9.17
C LEU A 158 24.85 11.36 8.04
N ALA A 159 24.02 11.50 7.02
CA ALA A 159 24.24 12.40 5.90
C ALA A 159 24.20 13.88 6.32
N SER A 160 23.45 14.23 7.37
CA SER A 160 23.33 15.60 7.89
C SER A 160 24.44 15.99 8.85
N ILE A 161 25.26 15.05 9.34
CA ILE A 161 26.41 15.36 10.17
C ILE A 161 27.41 16.11 9.29
N LYS A 162 27.44 17.44 9.45
CA LYS A 162 28.53 18.24 8.89
C LYS A 162 29.82 17.72 9.52
N MET A 163 30.74 17.22 8.70
CA MET A 163 32.10 17.00 9.12
C MET A 163 32.71 18.37 9.46
N THR A 164 32.62 18.76 10.72
CA THR A 164 33.38 19.87 11.27
C THR A 164 34.82 19.39 11.49
N ILE A 165 35.50 19.03 10.41
CA ILE A 165 36.97 19.03 10.40
C ILE A 165 37.32 20.44 9.93
N SER A 166 37.40 21.40 10.85
CA SER A 166 38.18 22.59 10.61
C SER A 166 39.61 22.12 10.42
N PRO A 167 40.30 22.45 9.31
CA PRO A 167 41.73 22.28 9.26
C PRO A 167 42.28 23.13 10.39
N ASN A 168 43.00 22.53 11.35
CA ASN A 168 43.77 23.31 12.31
C ASN A 168 44.65 24.26 11.49
N GLU A 169 44.47 25.56 11.67
CA GLU A 169 45.43 26.54 11.25
C GLU A 169 46.71 26.18 12.01
N VAL A 170 47.69 25.72 11.25
CA VAL A 170 49.03 25.52 11.74
C VAL A 170 49.65 26.91 11.72
N GLU A 171 49.81 27.52 12.91
CA GLU A 171 50.70 28.67 13.12
C GLU A 171 52.17 28.32 12.86
#